data_86cd2805073b225023bcc04805ec2008
#
_entry.id   86cd2805073b225023bcc04805ec2008
#
_cell.length_a   1.000
_cell.length_b   1.000
_cell.length_c   1.000
_cell.angle_alpha   90.00
_cell.angle_beta   90.00
_cell.angle_gamma   90.00
#
_symmetry.space_group_name_H-M   'P 1'
#
loop_
_entity.id
_entity.type
_entity.pdbx_description
1 polymer ?
#
loop_
_entity_poly.entity_id
_entity_poly.type
_entity_poly.pdbx_seq_one_letter_code
_entity_poly.pdbx_strand_id
1 'polypeptide(L)'
;MDFVAESEDGRVFDVEMQNRKEGNIPKRTRFYQALMDAPLLKSGEKGFDKLKPLFIIVICDYDPYGMKKYCYTFESRCREQPDLLLGDEVTKLFPQYKREK
;
A
#
# COMPACT_ATOMS: atom_id res chain seq x y z
N MET A 1 -0.84 -3.50 -11.78
CA MET A 1 -0.36 -4.24 -10.61
C MET A 1 0.60 -5.30 -11.09
N ASP A 2 1.84 -5.22 -10.65
CA ASP A 2 2.89 -6.09 -11.21
C ASP A 2 2.87 -7.47 -10.61
N PHE A 3 2.59 -7.59 -9.32
CA PHE A 3 2.59 -8.86 -8.64
C PHE A 3 1.66 -8.82 -7.44
N VAL A 4 0.79 -9.81 -7.32
CA VAL A 4 -0.14 -9.91 -6.20
C VAL A 4 0.01 -11.29 -5.57
N ALA A 5 0.11 -11.33 -4.24
CA ALA A 5 0.21 -12.57 -3.50
C ALA A 5 -0.64 -12.50 -2.24
N GLU A 6 -1.05 -13.66 -1.77
CA GLU A 6 -1.78 -13.77 -0.51
C GLU A 6 -1.05 -14.77 0.38
N SER A 7 -0.83 -14.39 1.64
CA SER A 7 -0.20 -15.30 2.61
C SER A 7 -1.24 -16.28 3.17
N GLU A 8 -0.75 -17.34 3.83
CA GLU A 8 -1.63 -18.35 4.41
C GLU A 8 -2.57 -17.78 5.46
N ASP A 9 -2.13 -16.72 6.16
CA ASP A 9 -2.96 -16.09 7.19
C ASP A 9 -3.87 -15.00 6.62
N GLY A 10 -3.99 -14.91 5.29
CA GLY A 10 -4.98 -14.04 4.64
C GLY A 10 -4.53 -12.61 4.39
N ARG A 11 -3.25 -12.28 4.57
CA ARG A 11 -2.74 -10.96 4.21
C ARG A 11 -2.49 -10.88 2.71
N VAL A 12 -2.84 -9.75 2.11
CA VAL A 12 -2.70 -9.55 0.67
C VAL A 12 -1.56 -8.55 0.42
N PHE A 13 -0.70 -8.90 -0.51
CA PHE A 13 0.44 -8.09 -0.89
C PHE A 13 0.35 -7.74 -2.37
N ASP A 14 0.35 -6.45 -2.67
CA ASP A 14 0.43 -5.93 -4.02
C ASP A 14 1.81 -5.29 -4.19
N VAL A 15 2.63 -5.84 -5.07
CA VAL A 15 3.99 -5.36 -5.29
C VAL A 15 4.07 -4.68 -6.65
N GLU A 16 4.56 -3.44 -6.64
CA GLU A 16 4.70 -2.61 -7.82
C GLU A 16 6.15 -2.20 -7.99
N MET A 17 6.64 -2.25 -9.23
CA MET A 17 7.95 -1.71 -9.58
C MET A 17 7.76 -0.34 -10.19
N GLN A 18 8.47 0.66 -9.67
CA GLN A 18 8.24 2.03 -10.09
C GLN A 18 9.54 2.75 -10.39
N ASN A 19 9.58 3.44 -11.54
CA ASN A 19 10.68 4.31 -11.86
C ASN A 19 10.25 5.78 -11.78
N ARG A 20 11.23 6.67 -11.80
CA ARG A 20 11.03 8.10 -11.58
C ARG A 20 10.09 8.75 -12.60
N LYS A 21 9.99 8.20 -13.79
CA LYS A 21 9.24 8.83 -14.88
C LYS A 21 7.74 8.71 -14.72
N GLU A 22 7.29 7.76 -13.95
CA GLU A 22 5.86 7.58 -13.74
C GLU A 22 5.38 8.46 -12.59
N GLY A 23 4.32 9.20 -12.84
CA GLY A 23 3.85 10.18 -11.87
C GLY A 23 2.70 9.68 -11.01
N ASN A 24 2.46 10.43 -9.97
CA ASN A 24 1.28 10.33 -9.12
C ASN A 24 1.09 8.97 -8.45
N ILE A 25 2.18 8.42 -7.93
CA ILE A 25 2.17 7.12 -7.30
C ILE A 25 1.21 7.05 -6.09
N PRO A 26 1.15 8.06 -5.22
CA PRO A 26 0.20 8.00 -4.10
C PRO A 26 -1.23 7.77 -4.54
N LYS A 27 -1.71 8.47 -5.56
CA LYS A 27 -3.07 8.27 -6.05
C LYS A 27 -3.24 6.94 -6.76
N ARG A 28 -2.19 6.45 -7.43
CA ARG A 28 -2.24 5.13 -8.05
C ARG A 28 -2.39 4.05 -6.99
N THR A 29 -1.72 4.17 -5.85
CA THR A 29 -1.90 3.19 -4.77
C THR A 29 -3.32 3.18 -4.25
N ARG A 30 -3.98 4.33 -4.22
CA ARG A 30 -5.38 4.41 -3.82
C ARG A 30 -6.27 3.66 -4.80
N PHE A 31 -6.01 3.77 -6.08
CA PHE A 31 -6.74 3.06 -7.12
C PHE A 31 -6.51 1.55 -7.01
N TYR A 32 -5.26 1.14 -6.82
CA TYR A 32 -4.94 -0.28 -6.67
C TYR A 32 -5.63 -0.87 -5.44
N GLN A 33 -5.69 -0.11 -4.36
CA GLN A 33 -6.42 -0.55 -3.17
C GLN A 33 -7.87 -0.86 -3.50
N ALA A 34 -8.53 0.00 -4.25
CA ALA A 34 -9.91 -0.22 -4.65
C ALA A 34 -10.05 -1.47 -5.52
N LEU A 35 -9.12 -1.68 -6.45
CA LEU A 35 -9.11 -2.86 -7.30
C LEU A 35 -8.93 -4.16 -6.50
N MET A 36 -8.15 -4.11 -5.41
CA MET A 36 -7.93 -5.27 -4.57
C MET A 36 -9.12 -5.55 -3.65
N ASP A 37 -9.76 -4.51 -3.15
CA ASP A 37 -10.82 -4.64 -2.15
C ASP A 37 -12.18 -4.96 -2.78
N ALA A 38 -12.52 -4.30 -3.88
CA ALA A 38 -13.86 -4.39 -4.44
C ALA A 38 -14.31 -5.83 -4.75
N PRO A 39 -13.47 -6.69 -5.36
CA PRO A 39 -13.89 -8.06 -5.66
C PRO A 39 -14.17 -8.92 -4.44
N LEU A 40 -13.69 -8.53 -3.25
CA LEU A 40 -13.92 -9.31 -2.04
C LEU A 40 -15.34 -9.16 -1.51
N LEU A 41 -16.05 -8.12 -1.94
CA LEU A 41 -17.44 -7.89 -1.58
C LEU A 41 -18.29 -7.97 -2.83
N LYS A 42 -19.07 -9.03 -2.96
CA LYS A 42 -19.99 -9.17 -4.08
C LYS A 42 -21.17 -8.22 -3.90
N SER A 43 -21.83 -7.93 -5.01
CA SER A 43 -23.02 -7.08 -5.00
C SER A 43 -24.02 -7.56 -3.95
N GLY A 44 -24.46 -6.65 -3.09
CA GLY A 44 -25.41 -6.96 -2.04
C GLY A 44 -24.81 -7.48 -0.74
N GLU A 45 -23.54 -7.80 -0.72
CA GLU A 45 -22.88 -8.24 0.51
C GLU A 45 -22.51 -7.04 1.38
N LYS A 46 -22.65 -7.22 2.70
CA LYS A 46 -22.36 -6.16 3.67
C LYS A 46 -21.25 -6.52 4.65
N GLY A 47 -20.57 -7.64 4.43
CA GLY A 47 -19.54 -8.11 5.35
C GLY A 47 -18.20 -7.45 5.12
N PHE A 48 -18.02 -6.22 5.57
CA PHE A 48 -16.73 -5.53 5.41
C PHE A 48 -15.59 -6.23 6.13
N ASP A 49 -15.91 -7.09 7.09
CA ASP A 49 -14.91 -7.94 7.74
C ASP A 49 -14.23 -8.91 6.78
N LYS A 50 -14.80 -9.10 5.59
CA LYS A 50 -14.17 -9.92 4.56
C LYS A 50 -12.97 -9.24 3.89
N LEU A 51 -12.85 -7.92 4.04
CA LEU A 51 -11.69 -7.22 3.54
C LEU A 51 -10.46 -7.67 4.34
N LYS A 52 -9.38 -7.88 3.64
CA LYS A 52 -8.17 -8.46 4.21
C LYS A 52 -7.14 -7.40 4.50
N PRO A 53 -6.23 -7.65 5.46
CA PRO A 53 -5.06 -6.78 5.60
C PRO A 53 -4.34 -6.65 4.26
N LEU A 54 -4.08 -5.43 3.83
CA LEU A 54 -3.54 -5.14 2.52
C LEU A 54 -2.24 -4.37 2.65
N PHE A 55 -1.21 -4.87 1.97
CA PHE A 55 0.09 -4.20 1.88
C PHE A 55 0.35 -3.85 0.42
N ILE A 56 0.49 -2.57 0.13
CA ILE A 56 0.87 -2.11 -1.19
C ILE A 56 2.33 -1.68 -1.11
N ILE A 57 3.19 -2.40 -1.81
CA ILE A 57 4.64 -2.23 -1.75
C ILE A 57 5.09 -1.68 -3.11
N VAL A 58 5.54 -0.43 -3.11
CA VAL A 58 6.01 0.23 -4.32
C VAL A 58 7.53 0.30 -4.26
N ILE A 59 8.19 -0.57 -5.00
CA ILE A 59 9.65 -0.64 -4.99
C ILE A 59 10.18 0.43 -5.95
N CYS A 60 10.93 1.39 -5.41
CA CYS A 60 11.41 2.53 -6.16
C CYS A 60 12.91 2.42 -6.43
N ASP A 61 13.33 2.84 -7.61
CA ASP A 61 14.76 2.97 -7.93
C ASP A 61 15.29 4.37 -7.64
N TYR A 62 14.54 5.14 -6.90
CA TYR A 62 14.88 6.52 -6.51
C TYR A 62 14.22 6.81 -5.15
N ASP A 63 14.55 7.95 -4.55
CA ASP A 63 13.96 8.38 -3.29
C ASP A 63 12.67 9.17 -3.58
N PRO A 64 11.48 8.56 -3.40
CA PRO A 64 10.24 9.21 -3.83
C PRO A 64 9.85 10.45 -3.05
N TYR A 65 10.37 10.63 -1.84
CA TYR A 65 10.04 11.77 -1.00
C TYR A 65 11.25 12.64 -0.66
N GLY A 66 12.45 12.22 -1.08
CA GLY A 66 13.64 13.04 -0.92
C GLY A 66 14.13 13.24 0.50
N MET A 67 13.70 12.41 1.43
CA MET A 67 14.03 12.57 2.86
C MET A 67 15.09 11.58 3.32
N LYS A 68 15.74 10.89 2.39
CA LYS A 68 16.87 9.99 2.64
C LYS A 68 16.55 8.80 3.53
N LYS A 69 15.33 8.29 3.41
CA LYS A 69 14.94 7.07 4.12
C LYS A 69 15.04 5.87 3.18
N TYR A 70 15.40 4.71 3.69
CA TYR A 70 15.44 3.49 2.90
C TYR A 70 14.05 2.97 2.56
N CYS A 71 13.09 3.29 3.38
CA CYS A 71 11.70 2.91 3.16
C CYS A 71 10.78 3.93 3.82
N TYR A 72 9.72 4.27 3.13
CA TYR A 72 8.65 5.10 3.70
C TYR A 72 7.43 4.21 3.90
N THR A 73 6.90 4.22 5.12
CA THR A 73 5.74 3.40 5.47
C THR A 73 4.58 4.31 5.86
N PHE A 74 3.47 4.15 5.19
CA PHE A 74 2.28 4.95 5.42
C PHE A 74 1.14 4.07 5.93
N GLU A 75 0.50 4.54 6.99
CA GLU A 75 -0.74 3.97 7.52
C GLU A 75 -1.62 5.11 7.98
N SER A 76 -2.92 4.85 8.04
CA SER A 76 -3.85 5.90 8.47
C SER A 76 -3.78 6.07 9.98
N ARG A 77 -3.47 7.27 10.43
CA ARG A 77 -3.33 7.61 11.85
C ARG A 77 -4.18 8.82 12.18
N CYS A 78 -4.58 8.88 13.44
CA CYS A 78 -5.35 10.01 13.95
C CYS A 78 -4.42 11.23 14.08
N ARG A 79 -4.82 12.34 13.47
CA ARG A 79 -3.99 13.55 13.53
C ARG A 79 -3.87 14.08 14.97
N GLU A 80 -4.95 14.00 15.73
CA GLU A 80 -4.99 14.47 17.10
C GLU A 80 -4.29 13.55 18.08
N GLN A 81 -4.10 12.28 17.69
CA GLN A 81 -3.46 11.26 18.50
C GLN A 81 -2.62 10.38 17.56
N PRO A 82 -1.37 10.79 17.25
CA PRO A 82 -0.60 10.14 16.17
C PRO A 82 -0.28 8.67 16.36
N ASP A 83 -0.28 8.15 17.57
CA ASP A 83 -0.06 6.73 17.82
C ASP A 83 -1.35 5.89 17.74
N LEU A 84 -2.48 6.52 17.46
CA LEU A 84 -3.75 5.82 17.25
C LEU A 84 -3.93 5.51 15.77
N LEU A 85 -3.96 4.23 15.43
CA LEU A 85 -4.21 3.79 14.07
C LEU A 85 -5.70 3.82 13.77
N LEU A 86 -6.07 4.14 12.53
CA LEU A 86 -7.46 4.02 12.08
C LEU A 86 -7.93 2.58 12.20
N GLY A 87 -7.05 1.62 11.93
CA GLY A 87 -7.39 0.21 12.05
C GLY A 87 -8.02 -0.38 10.80
N ASP A 88 -7.85 0.26 9.65
CA ASP A 88 -8.37 -0.24 8.37
C ASP A 88 -7.48 -1.30 7.75
N GLU A 89 -6.34 -1.60 8.36
CA GLU A 89 -5.42 -2.66 7.95
C GLU A 89 -4.86 -2.47 6.55
N VAL A 90 -4.62 -1.22 6.16
CA VAL A 90 -3.97 -0.90 4.90
C VAL A 90 -2.63 -0.25 5.21
N THR A 91 -1.56 -0.81 4.64
CA THR A 91 -0.20 -0.29 4.80
C THR A 91 0.41 -0.10 3.42
N LYS A 92 1.01 1.06 3.19
CA LYS A 92 1.67 1.37 1.93
C LYS A 92 3.13 1.62 2.19
N LEU A 93 4.00 0.88 1.50
CA LEU A 93 5.44 0.94 1.72
C LEU A 93 6.14 1.33 0.42
N PHE A 94 7.14 2.18 0.55
CA PHE A 94 7.94 2.65 -0.58
C PHE A 94 9.41 2.36 -0.29
N PRO A 95 9.85 1.09 -0.39
CA PRO A 95 11.26 0.75 -0.22
C PRO A 95 12.07 1.14 -1.45
N GLN A 96 13.35 1.43 -1.24
CA GLN A 96 14.26 1.76 -2.31
C GLN A 96 15.27 0.61 -2.48
N TYR A 97 15.41 0.11 -3.71
CA TYR A 97 16.35 -0.98 -3.95
C TYR A 97 17.69 -0.51 -4.51
N LYS A 98 17.76 0.73 -4.99
CA LYS A 98 18.94 1.24 -5.68
C LYS A 98 19.30 2.61 -5.11
N ARG A 99 19.72 2.59 -3.86
CA ARG A 99 20.01 3.85 -3.19
C ARG A 99 21.44 4.31 -3.42
N GLU A 100 21.58 5.53 -3.93
CA GLU A 100 22.87 6.20 -4.03
C GLU A 100 23.36 6.62 -2.64
N LYS A 101 24.66 6.53 -2.46
CA LYS A 101 25.30 6.94 -1.21
C LYS A 101 25.57 8.43 -1.20
#